data_999dd81cddc8ee8dcae795ff8b29de97
#
_entry.id   999dd81cddc8ee8dcae795ff8b29de97
#
_cell.length_a   1.000
_cell.length_b   1.000
_cell.length_c   1.000
_cell.angle_alpha   90.00
_cell.angle_beta   90.00
_cell.angle_gamma   90.00
#
_symmetry.space_group_name_H-M   'P 1'
#
loop_
_entity.id
_entity.type
_entity.pdbx_description
1 polymer ?
#
loop_
_entity_poly.entity_id
_entity_poly.type
_entity_poly.pdbx_seq_one_letter_code
_entity_poly.pdbx_strand_id
1 'polypeptide(L)'
;MEKPSSYCAYVASLEADNVNRIYHDTQYGFPIESDDELFCRLILEINQAGLSWTTILNKQDNFRKAYSDFKISLVAAYGEPDEKRLLADAGIIRNRLKIKAAIYNAKQILELQRQFGSFKNWLDTNHPMNLEQWVKLFKKTFKFTGGEITNEFLMSTGYLDGAHVPECLIYKVLNKG
;
A
#
# COMPACT_ATOMS: atom_id res chain seq x y z
N MET A 1 6.62 6.47 -28.60
CA MET A 1 6.29 7.50 -27.57
C MET A 1 7.30 7.37 -26.44
N GLU A 2 7.92 8.45 -26.04
CA GLU A 2 8.84 8.46 -24.91
C GLU A 2 8.12 8.09 -23.61
N LYS A 3 8.78 7.34 -22.74
CA LYS A 3 8.24 6.98 -21.43
C LYS A 3 8.10 8.26 -20.59
N PRO A 4 6.95 8.50 -19.93
CA PRO A 4 6.79 9.66 -19.05
C PRO A 4 7.90 9.76 -18.00
N SER A 5 8.38 10.96 -17.74
CA SER A 5 9.50 11.23 -16.81
C SER A 5 9.15 10.96 -15.35
N SER A 6 7.85 10.95 -15.01
CA SER A 6 7.34 10.71 -13.65
C SER A 6 5.90 10.17 -13.70
N TYR A 7 5.42 9.64 -12.56
CA TYR A 7 4.00 9.28 -12.42
C TYR A 7 3.09 10.51 -12.56
N CYS A 8 3.50 11.67 -12.04
CA CYS A 8 2.78 12.93 -12.24
C CYS A 8 2.64 13.29 -13.73
N ALA A 9 3.71 13.15 -14.51
CA ALA A 9 3.69 13.41 -15.96
C ALA A 9 2.78 12.41 -16.69
N TYR A 10 2.80 11.13 -16.27
CA TYR A 10 1.93 10.11 -16.83
C TYR A 10 0.45 10.44 -16.60
N VAL A 11 0.06 10.73 -15.36
CA VAL A 11 -1.35 11.00 -15.03
C VAL A 11 -1.87 12.31 -15.60
N ALA A 12 -1.00 13.29 -15.81
CA ALA A 12 -1.39 14.57 -16.43
C ALA A 12 -1.95 14.42 -17.85
N SER A 13 -1.57 13.35 -18.55
CA SER A 13 -2.06 13.01 -19.89
C SER A 13 -3.38 12.22 -19.90
N LEU A 14 -3.89 11.83 -18.73
CA LEU A 14 -5.07 10.98 -18.60
C LEU A 14 -6.34 11.81 -18.35
N GLU A 15 -7.48 11.25 -18.73
CA GLU A 15 -8.79 11.84 -18.42
C GLU A 15 -9.06 11.86 -16.91
N ALA A 16 -9.94 12.78 -16.48
CA ALA A 16 -10.20 13.01 -15.05
C ALA A 16 -10.80 11.79 -14.33
N ASP A 17 -11.53 10.93 -15.04
CA ASP A 17 -12.15 9.69 -14.54
C ASP A 17 -11.22 8.47 -14.59
N ASN A 18 -10.00 8.63 -15.09
CA ASN A 18 -9.03 7.54 -15.13
C ASN A 18 -8.60 7.14 -13.71
N VAL A 19 -8.61 5.85 -13.40
CA VAL A 19 -8.30 5.32 -12.08
C VAL A 19 -6.92 5.73 -11.55
N ASN A 20 -5.90 5.83 -12.42
CA ASN A 20 -4.58 6.31 -12.02
C ASN A 20 -4.61 7.81 -11.64
N ARG A 21 -5.36 8.61 -12.38
CA ARG A 21 -5.47 10.04 -12.08
C ARG A 21 -6.22 10.27 -10.78
N ILE A 22 -7.33 9.57 -10.55
CA ILE A 22 -8.07 9.63 -9.28
C ILE A 22 -7.16 9.25 -8.12
N TYR A 23 -6.43 8.12 -8.22
CA TYR A 23 -5.49 7.68 -7.19
C TYR A 23 -4.39 8.71 -6.92
N HIS A 24 -3.75 9.22 -7.96
CA HIS A 24 -2.71 10.23 -7.85
C HIS A 24 -3.21 11.51 -7.17
N ASP A 25 -4.39 11.99 -7.57
CA ASP A 25 -4.91 13.29 -7.12
C ASP A 25 -5.53 13.25 -5.72
N THR A 26 -5.90 12.05 -5.21
CA THR A 26 -6.66 11.92 -3.96
C THR A 26 -6.06 11.00 -2.91
N GLN A 27 -5.09 10.15 -3.28
CA GLN A 27 -4.57 9.12 -2.37
C GLN A 27 -3.04 9.06 -2.31
N TYR A 28 -2.36 9.19 -3.45
CA TYR A 28 -0.92 9.00 -3.53
C TYR A 28 -0.16 10.11 -2.81
N GLY A 29 0.65 9.75 -1.82
CA GLY A 29 1.41 10.69 -1.00
C GLY A 29 0.62 11.35 0.13
N PHE A 30 -0.67 11.07 0.27
CA PHE A 30 -1.50 11.59 1.35
C PHE A 30 -1.35 10.75 2.62
N PRO A 31 -1.29 11.38 3.81
CA PRO A 31 -1.31 10.66 5.08
C PRO A 31 -2.57 9.81 5.23
N ILE A 32 -2.44 8.64 5.83
CA ILE A 32 -3.54 7.72 6.14
C ILE A 32 -3.63 7.58 7.66
N GLU A 33 -4.79 7.90 8.23
CA GLU A 33 -5.02 7.83 9.69
C GLU A 33 -5.50 6.45 10.15
N SER A 34 -6.23 5.72 9.30
CA SER A 34 -6.78 4.41 9.62
C SER A 34 -5.77 3.29 9.45
N ASP A 35 -5.58 2.46 10.47
CA ASP A 35 -4.72 1.28 10.41
C ASP A 35 -5.20 0.27 9.35
N ASP A 36 -6.53 0.08 9.22
CA ASP A 36 -7.10 -0.80 8.19
C ASP A 36 -6.77 -0.29 6.78
N GLU A 37 -6.79 1.03 6.56
CA GLU A 37 -6.42 1.63 5.27
C GLU A 37 -4.90 1.58 5.03
N LEU A 38 -4.07 1.75 6.05
CA LEU A 38 -2.63 1.53 5.96
C LEU A 38 -2.33 0.07 5.61
N PHE A 39 -3.03 -0.87 6.22
CA PHE A 39 -2.92 -2.29 5.90
C PHE A 39 -3.37 -2.58 4.46
N CYS A 40 -4.50 -2.02 4.03
CA CYS A 40 -4.97 -2.09 2.64
C CYS A 40 -3.86 -1.64 1.67
N ARG A 41 -3.27 -0.47 1.89
CA ARG A 41 -2.21 0.08 1.04
C ARG A 41 -1.01 -0.86 0.99
N LEU A 42 -0.56 -1.39 2.13
CA LEU A 42 0.56 -2.34 2.18
C LEU A 42 0.27 -3.61 1.38
N ILE A 43 -0.92 -4.17 1.50
CA ILE A 43 -1.28 -5.39 0.78
C ILE A 43 -1.44 -5.15 -0.72
N LEU A 44 -1.97 -4.01 -1.13
CA LEU A 44 -2.05 -3.64 -2.55
C LEU A 44 -0.66 -3.47 -3.16
N GLU A 45 0.29 -2.83 -2.46
CA GLU A 45 1.69 -2.71 -2.90
C GLU A 45 2.38 -4.08 -3.03
N ILE A 46 2.17 -4.97 -2.07
CA ILE A 46 2.67 -6.35 -2.15
C ILE A 46 2.12 -7.08 -3.38
N ASN A 47 0.82 -6.90 -3.66
CA ASN A 47 0.19 -7.55 -4.81
C ASN A 47 0.63 -6.94 -6.15
N GLN A 48 1.06 -5.70 -6.18
CA GLN A 48 1.57 -5.04 -7.37
C GLN A 48 2.92 -5.61 -7.85
N ALA A 49 3.71 -6.22 -6.98
CA ALA A 49 5.02 -6.77 -7.37
C ALA A 49 4.90 -7.70 -8.61
N GLY A 50 5.61 -7.32 -9.67
CA GLY A 50 5.58 -8.01 -10.97
C GLY A 50 4.39 -7.64 -11.88
N LEU A 51 3.54 -6.68 -11.47
CA LEU A 51 2.35 -6.23 -12.20
C LEU A 51 2.32 -4.71 -12.33
N SER A 52 1.44 -4.20 -13.20
CA SER A 52 1.20 -2.75 -13.29
C SER A 52 0.31 -2.26 -12.14
N TRP A 53 0.56 -1.02 -11.67
CA TRP A 53 -0.30 -0.40 -10.66
C TRP A 53 -1.74 -0.24 -11.14
N THR A 54 -1.94 0.04 -12.42
CA THR A 54 -3.28 0.09 -13.05
C THR A 54 -4.06 -1.22 -12.86
N THR A 55 -3.38 -2.36 -12.98
CA THR A 55 -4.00 -3.68 -12.73
C THR A 55 -4.52 -3.78 -11.30
N ILE A 56 -3.75 -3.32 -10.33
CA ILE A 56 -4.13 -3.33 -8.91
C ILE A 56 -5.28 -2.37 -8.64
N LEU A 57 -5.22 -1.14 -9.14
CA LEU A 57 -6.29 -0.15 -8.99
C LEU A 57 -7.63 -0.65 -9.57
N ASN A 58 -7.60 -1.26 -10.75
CA ASN A 58 -8.81 -1.83 -11.36
C ASN A 58 -9.41 -3.01 -10.58
N LYS A 59 -8.61 -3.66 -9.73
CA LYS A 59 -9.05 -4.78 -8.88
C LYS A 59 -9.32 -4.36 -7.42
N GLN A 60 -9.20 -3.08 -7.09
CA GLN A 60 -9.25 -2.61 -5.70
C GLN A 60 -10.55 -3.01 -4.98
N ASP A 61 -11.70 -2.86 -5.63
CA ASP A 61 -12.98 -3.26 -5.05
C ASP A 61 -13.08 -4.78 -4.83
N ASN A 62 -12.52 -5.57 -5.74
CA ASN A 62 -12.45 -7.02 -5.60
C ASN A 62 -11.55 -7.42 -4.44
N PHE A 63 -10.40 -6.75 -4.28
CA PHE A 63 -9.53 -6.96 -3.13
C PHE A 63 -10.24 -6.64 -1.81
N ARG A 64 -10.97 -5.52 -1.73
CA ARG A 64 -11.74 -5.17 -0.52
C ARG A 64 -12.76 -6.25 -0.17
N LYS A 65 -13.52 -6.71 -1.14
CA LYS A 65 -14.48 -7.81 -0.93
C LYS A 65 -13.80 -9.10 -0.48
N ALA A 66 -12.70 -9.49 -1.15
CA ALA A 66 -11.99 -10.73 -0.88
C ALA A 66 -11.32 -10.74 0.51
N TYR A 67 -10.79 -9.59 0.95
CA TYR A 67 -10.05 -9.44 2.20
C TYR A 67 -10.86 -8.77 3.32
N SER A 68 -12.19 -8.96 3.35
CA SER A 68 -13.07 -8.47 4.43
C SER A 68 -12.91 -6.97 4.68
N ASP A 69 -12.88 -6.17 3.61
CA ASP A 69 -12.63 -4.72 3.62
C ASP A 69 -11.33 -4.33 4.36
N PHE A 70 -10.33 -5.20 4.28
CA PHE A 70 -9.04 -5.08 4.96
C PHE A 70 -9.11 -4.85 6.46
N LYS A 71 -10.18 -5.33 7.11
CA LYS A 71 -10.25 -5.36 8.58
C LYS A 71 -9.14 -6.25 9.12
N ILE A 72 -8.14 -5.65 9.74
CA ILE A 72 -6.92 -6.32 10.20
C ILE A 72 -7.25 -7.52 11.08
N SER A 73 -8.18 -7.36 12.03
CA SER A 73 -8.59 -8.43 12.94
C SER A 73 -9.20 -9.63 12.21
N LEU A 74 -9.98 -9.38 11.15
CA LEU A 74 -10.59 -10.44 10.36
C LEU A 74 -9.56 -11.17 9.49
N VAL A 75 -8.70 -10.43 8.79
CA VAL A 75 -7.64 -11.04 7.95
C VAL A 75 -6.63 -11.81 8.80
N ALA A 76 -6.27 -11.31 9.98
CA ALA A 76 -5.40 -12.01 10.91
C ALA A 76 -5.97 -13.37 11.37
N ALA A 77 -7.29 -13.51 11.38
CA ALA A 77 -7.98 -14.73 11.76
C ALA A 77 -8.18 -15.72 10.59
N TYR A 78 -7.80 -15.37 9.37
CA TYR A 78 -7.94 -16.25 8.21
C TYR A 78 -7.15 -17.55 8.38
N GLY A 79 -7.79 -18.64 8.02
CA GLY A 79 -7.23 -19.98 8.03
C GLY A 79 -7.18 -20.62 6.64
N GLU A 80 -6.97 -21.94 6.60
CA GLU A 80 -6.88 -22.68 5.34
C GLU A 80 -8.12 -22.55 4.42
N PRO A 81 -9.37 -22.50 4.93
CA PRO A 81 -10.54 -22.26 4.06
C PRO A 81 -10.47 -20.90 3.37
N ASP A 82 -9.98 -19.85 4.04
CA ASP A 82 -9.82 -18.52 3.46
C ASP A 82 -8.71 -18.49 2.41
N GLU A 83 -7.58 -19.15 2.67
CA GLU A 83 -6.51 -19.28 1.68
C GLU A 83 -7.02 -19.96 0.40
N LYS A 84 -7.81 -21.03 0.52
CA LYS A 84 -8.43 -21.73 -0.62
C LYS A 84 -9.40 -20.82 -1.37
N ARG A 85 -10.24 -20.07 -0.65
CA ARG A 85 -11.18 -19.12 -1.20
C ARG A 85 -10.46 -18.03 -2.02
N LEU A 86 -9.43 -17.43 -1.45
CA LEU A 86 -8.63 -16.38 -2.10
C LEU A 86 -7.88 -16.91 -3.34
N LEU A 87 -7.32 -18.13 -3.28
CA LEU A 87 -6.66 -18.77 -4.43
C LEU A 87 -7.64 -19.10 -5.57
N ALA A 88 -8.91 -19.26 -5.28
CA ALA A 88 -9.96 -19.50 -6.27
C ALA A 88 -10.57 -18.21 -6.85
N ASP A 89 -10.33 -17.06 -6.23
CA ASP A 89 -10.92 -15.78 -6.62
C ASP A 89 -10.18 -15.14 -7.80
N ALA A 90 -10.78 -15.20 -9.00
CA ALA A 90 -10.23 -14.58 -10.21
C ALA A 90 -10.25 -13.04 -10.17
N GLY A 91 -10.99 -12.43 -9.25
CA GLY A 91 -11.07 -10.97 -9.07
C GLY A 91 -9.81 -10.35 -8.46
N ILE A 92 -8.96 -11.15 -7.82
CA ILE A 92 -7.72 -10.71 -7.17
C ILE A 92 -6.48 -11.34 -7.82
N ILE A 93 -5.32 -11.11 -7.23
CA ILE A 93 -4.06 -11.77 -7.61
C ILE A 93 -3.95 -13.09 -6.85
N ARG A 94 -4.07 -14.21 -7.58
CA ARG A 94 -4.06 -15.57 -7.01
C ARG A 94 -2.63 -16.07 -6.82
N ASN A 95 -1.94 -15.50 -5.86
CA ASN A 95 -0.57 -15.87 -5.51
C ASN A 95 -0.51 -16.32 -4.03
N ARG A 96 -0.18 -17.58 -3.81
CA ARG A 96 -0.15 -18.18 -2.47
C ARG A 96 0.79 -17.48 -1.50
N LEU A 97 1.97 -17.03 -1.97
CA LEU A 97 2.94 -16.35 -1.11
C LEU A 97 2.44 -14.97 -0.69
N LYS A 98 1.80 -14.23 -1.60
CA LYS A 98 1.22 -12.92 -1.32
C LYS A 98 0.01 -13.03 -0.37
N ILE A 99 -0.83 -14.07 -0.52
CA ILE A 99 -1.95 -14.35 0.38
C ILE A 99 -1.45 -14.67 1.80
N LYS A 100 -0.46 -15.56 1.91
CA LYS A 100 0.16 -15.88 3.20
C LYS A 100 0.84 -14.68 3.84
N ALA A 101 1.49 -13.83 3.04
CA ALA A 101 2.07 -12.59 3.52
C ALA A 101 1.01 -11.64 4.08
N ALA A 102 -0.16 -11.50 3.43
CA ALA A 102 -1.25 -10.67 3.92
C ALA A 102 -1.73 -11.12 5.31
N ILE A 103 -1.96 -12.43 5.50
CA ILE A 103 -2.40 -13.00 6.78
C ILE A 103 -1.33 -12.81 7.86
N TYR A 104 -0.08 -13.10 7.54
CA TYR A 104 1.04 -12.88 8.46
C TYR A 104 1.19 -11.42 8.86
N ASN A 105 1.15 -10.52 7.89
CA ASN A 105 1.30 -9.08 8.13
C ASN A 105 0.14 -8.51 8.96
N ALA A 106 -1.08 -8.99 8.76
CA ALA A 106 -2.21 -8.63 9.61
C ALA A 106 -1.96 -9.02 11.08
N LYS A 107 -1.43 -10.21 11.34
CA LYS A 107 -1.06 -10.66 12.70
C LYS A 107 0.05 -9.79 13.30
N GLN A 108 1.05 -9.40 12.50
CA GLN A 108 2.10 -8.50 12.96
C GLN A 108 1.55 -7.13 13.30
N ILE A 109 0.63 -6.59 12.50
CA ILE A 109 0.01 -5.29 12.80
C ILE A 109 -0.81 -5.34 14.09
N LEU A 110 -1.55 -6.42 14.37
CA LEU A 110 -2.23 -6.59 15.67
C LEU A 110 -1.23 -6.52 16.84
N GLU A 111 -0.06 -7.12 16.68
CA GLU A 111 0.99 -7.06 17.70
C GLU A 111 1.54 -5.63 17.86
N LEU A 112 1.76 -4.91 16.75
CA LEU A 112 2.16 -3.50 16.79
C LEU A 112 1.10 -2.61 17.44
N GLN A 113 -0.18 -2.83 17.16
CA GLN A 113 -1.29 -2.14 17.80
C GLN A 113 -1.28 -2.34 19.32
N ARG A 114 -1.01 -3.57 19.76
CA ARG A 114 -0.91 -3.88 21.19
C ARG A 114 0.26 -3.16 21.87
N GLN A 115 1.41 -3.05 21.18
CA GLN A 115 2.63 -2.45 21.74
C GLN A 115 2.65 -0.91 21.64
N PHE A 116 2.16 -0.35 20.55
CA PHE A 116 2.26 1.07 20.20
C PHE A 116 0.92 1.81 20.18
N GLY A 117 -0.19 1.12 20.43
CA GLY A 117 -1.55 1.66 20.35
C GLY A 117 -2.16 1.63 18.94
N SER A 118 -1.35 1.80 17.88
CA SER A 118 -1.77 1.66 16.49
C SER A 118 -0.60 1.35 15.57
N PHE A 119 -0.88 0.85 14.38
CA PHE A 119 0.10 0.70 13.31
C PHE A 119 0.64 2.08 12.87
N LYS A 120 -0.25 3.06 12.78
CA LYS A 120 0.14 4.45 12.50
C LYS A 120 1.14 4.96 13.54
N ASN A 121 0.87 4.79 14.83
CA ASN A 121 1.80 5.22 15.90
C ASN A 121 3.16 4.54 15.79
N TRP A 122 3.21 3.27 15.40
CA TRP A 122 4.48 2.59 15.16
C TRP A 122 5.25 3.23 13.99
N LEU A 123 4.57 3.57 12.89
CA LEU A 123 5.19 4.30 11.78
C LEU A 123 5.69 5.68 12.23
N ASP A 124 4.85 6.44 12.93
CA ASP A 124 5.17 7.79 13.43
C ASP A 124 6.37 7.77 14.41
N THR A 125 6.43 6.77 15.29
CA THR A 125 7.54 6.61 16.26
C THR A 125 8.88 6.33 15.57
N ASN A 126 8.86 5.67 14.42
CA ASN A 126 10.06 5.36 13.65
C ASN A 126 10.42 6.44 12.61
N HIS A 127 9.53 7.39 12.36
CA HIS A 127 9.79 8.51 11.47
C HIS A 127 10.53 9.65 12.21
N PRO A 128 11.51 10.33 11.57
CA PRO A 128 12.03 10.08 10.23
C PRO A 128 13.14 9.01 10.19
N MET A 129 13.14 8.22 9.14
CA MET A 129 14.20 7.29 8.78
C MET A 129 14.52 7.41 7.29
N ASN A 130 15.76 7.09 6.88
CA ASN A 130 16.06 6.93 5.47
C ASN A 130 15.51 5.59 4.93
N LEU A 131 15.49 5.43 3.60
CA LEU A 131 14.96 4.23 2.96
C LEU A 131 15.64 2.93 3.42
N GLU A 132 16.96 2.94 3.59
CA GLU A 132 17.71 1.74 4.01
C GLU A 132 17.28 1.28 5.41
N GLN A 133 17.11 2.21 6.35
CA GLN A 133 16.64 1.93 7.70
C GLN A 133 15.21 1.39 7.68
N TRP A 134 14.31 2.00 6.90
CA TRP A 134 12.95 1.53 6.72
C TRP A 134 12.89 0.11 6.13
N VAL A 135 13.69 -0.17 5.11
CA VAL A 135 13.74 -1.50 4.47
C VAL A 135 14.19 -2.56 5.48
N LYS A 136 15.20 -2.28 6.30
CA LYS A 136 15.65 -3.19 7.37
C LYS A 136 14.53 -3.47 8.38
N LEU A 137 13.84 -2.42 8.81
CA LEU A 137 12.74 -2.51 9.77
C LEU A 137 11.56 -3.30 9.19
N PHE A 138 11.16 -3.01 7.96
CA PHE A 138 10.06 -3.72 7.29
C PHE A 138 10.37 -5.20 7.05
N LYS A 139 11.57 -5.53 6.60
CA LYS A 139 12.00 -6.94 6.43
C LYS A 139 12.00 -7.72 7.73
N LYS A 140 12.33 -7.07 8.85
CA LYS A 140 12.29 -7.69 10.18
C LYS A 140 10.86 -7.90 10.68
N THR A 141 9.94 -7.02 10.32
CA THR A 141 8.58 -6.95 10.87
C THR A 141 7.57 -7.69 9.99
N PHE A 142 7.66 -7.51 8.67
CA PHE A 142 6.69 -7.98 7.69
C PHE A 142 7.27 -8.98 6.71
N LYS A 143 6.39 -9.71 6.02
CA LYS A 143 6.73 -10.58 4.90
C LYS A 143 6.42 -9.92 3.57
N PHE A 144 7.20 -10.27 2.55
CA PHE A 144 7.07 -9.76 1.19
C PHE A 144 7.28 -8.24 1.05
N THR A 145 8.12 -7.67 1.91
CA THR A 145 8.42 -6.24 1.95
C THR A 145 9.89 -5.97 1.59
N GLY A 146 10.21 -6.16 0.31
CA GLY A 146 11.51 -5.77 -0.25
C GLY A 146 11.64 -4.25 -0.39
N GLY A 147 12.79 -3.80 -0.95
CA GLY A 147 13.11 -2.38 -1.07
C GLY A 147 12.08 -1.59 -1.88
N GLU A 148 11.63 -2.09 -3.01
CA GLU A 148 10.65 -1.41 -3.86
C GLU A 148 9.29 -1.28 -3.18
N ILE A 149 8.77 -2.37 -2.60
CA ILE A 149 7.47 -2.38 -1.92
C ILE A 149 7.48 -1.44 -0.71
N THR A 150 8.54 -1.48 0.10
CA THR A 150 8.70 -0.59 1.25
C THR A 150 8.76 0.87 0.82
N ASN A 151 9.55 1.19 -0.21
CA ASN A 151 9.67 2.53 -0.76
C ASN A 151 8.31 3.07 -1.26
N GLU A 152 7.62 2.31 -2.09
CA GLU A 152 6.32 2.71 -2.64
C GLU A 152 5.26 2.87 -1.56
N PHE A 153 5.19 1.95 -0.61
CA PHE A 153 4.28 2.07 0.54
C PHE A 153 4.53 3.37 1.31
N LEU A 154 5.79 3.66 1.65
CA LEU A 154 6.14 4.83 2.46
C LEU A 154 5.97 6.15 1.69
N MET A 155 6.33 6.20 0.41
CA MET A 155 6.05 7.37 -0.45
C MET A 155 4.54 7.59 -0.59
N SER A 156 3.80 6.53 -0.88
CA SER A 156 2.35 6.61 -1.12
C SER A 156 1.55 7.03 0.13
N THR A 157 2.13 6.87 1.32
CA THR A 157 1.52 7.20 2.62
C THR A 157 2.15 8.43 3.30
N GLY A 158 3.08 9.10 2.63
CA GLY A 158 3.66 10.36 3.10
C GLY A 158 4.83 10.24 4.09
N TYR A 159 5.35 9.02 4.34
CA TYR A 159 6.51 8.81 5.22
C TYR A 159 7.87 8.99 4.55
N LEU A 160 7.92 8.95 3.23
CA LEU A 160 9.08 9.28 2.42
C LEU A 160 8.70 10.27 1.32
N ASP A 161 9.62 11.19 1.01
CA ASP A 161 9.48 12.11 -0.11
C ASP A 161 9.55 11.36 -1.46
N GLY A 162 9.03 11.97 -2.51
CA GLY A 162 9.17 11.48 -3.87
C GLY A 162 7.88 11.01 -4.54
N ALA A 163 6.75 11.03 -3.84
CA ALA A 163 5.45 10.70 -4.45
C ALA A 163 5.11 11.66 -5.61
N HIS A 164 5.37 12.94 -5.43
CA HIS A 164 5.08 13.97 -6.41
C HIS A 164 6.30 14.83 -6.72
N VAL A 165 6.42 15.26 -7.98
CA VAL A 165 7.45 16.24 -8.38
C VAL A 165 7.05 17.66 -7.99
N PRO A 166 8.00 18.61 -7.77
CA PRO A 166 7.69 19.96 -7.29
C PRO A 166 6.72 20.75 -8.17
N GLU A 167 6.71 20.47 -9.47
CA GLU A 167 5.82 21.11 -10.46
C GLU A 167 4.37 20.60 -10.36
N CYS A 168 4.15 19.46 -9.73
CA CYS A 168 2.83 18.88 -9.58
C CYS A 168 1.93 19.72 -8.66
N LEU A 169 0.68 19.91 -9.05
CA LEU A 169 -0.30 20.64 -8.22
C LEU A 169 -0.51 19.97 -6.86
N ILE A 170 -0.53 18.63 -6.82
CA ILE A 170 -0.71 17.88 -5.58
C ILE A 170 0.48 18.05 -4.64
N TYR A 171 1.72 18.10 -5.17
CA TYR A 171 2.89 18.47 -4.37
C TYR A 171 2.70 19.79 -3.62
N LYS A 172 2.19 20.80 -4.33
CA LYS A 172 1.93 22.13 -3.74
C LYS A 172 0.82 22.09 -2.68
N VAL A 173 -0.17 21.21 -2.85
CA VAL A 173 -1.24 21.02 -1.85
C VAL A 173 -0.71 20.36 -0.59
N LEU A 174 0.08 19.28 -0.73
CA LEU A 174 0.63 18.53 0.40
C LEU A 174 1.71 19.27 1.19
N ASN A 175 2.43 20.21 0.53
CA ASN A 175 3.53 20.97 1.15
C ASN A 175 3.14 22.43 1.46
N LYS A 176 1.85 22.76 1.46
CA LYS A 176 1.34 24.01 2.01
C LYS A 176 1.23 23.88 3.53
N GLY A 177 2.38 23.99 4.21
CA GLY A 177 2.49 24.11 5.64
C GLY A 177 3.11 25.43 6.00
#